data_af419e1e43ee08a27f97bc562ecb9fc2
#
_entry.id   af419e1e43ee08a27f97bc562ecb9fc2
#
_cell.length_a   1.000
_cell.length_b   1.000
_cell.length_c   1.000
_cell.angle_alpha   90.00
_cell.angle_beta   90.00
_cell.angle_gamma   90.00
#
_symmetry.space_group_name_H-M   'P 1'
#
loop_
_entity.id
_entity.type
_entity.pdbx_description
1 polymer ?
#
loop_
_entity_poly.entity_id
_entity_poly.type
_entity_poly.pdbx_seq_one_letter_code
_entity_poly.pdbx_strand_id
1 'polypeptide(L)'
;MSETEAQTTKKRTKKDDYIVQGSILAAAAVLTKIIGVVYRIPLTNILGDEGNGFYGYAYQVYAIALMISSFSLPTAVSKLVSIRLAKRQRRNAFRVFICSLAFAIGVGLFISLTIFLGAGLISTHLMKSPLSVYALRVLAPGLLIVAVMAVIRGYFQGMGTMLPTAISQIIEQVFNAVISIVGASVLFGIGTKAGEKSGEELLGPAYGAAGS
;
A
#
# COMPACT_ATOMS: atom_id res chain seq x y z
N MET A 1 32.81 -37.52 -10.37
CA MET A 1 32.26 -36.21 -9.98
C MET A 1 32.31 -36.13 -8.47
N SER A 2 33.17 -35.32 -7.89
CA SER A 2 33.40 -35.29 -6.44
C SER A 2 32.22 -34.64 -5.73
N GLU A 3 31.93 -35.06 -4.47
CA GLU A 3 30.88 -34.43 -3.63
C GLU A 3 31.05 -32.90 -3.53
N THR A 4 32.27 -32.41 -3.62
CA THR A 4 32.62 -31.00 -3.61
C THR A 4 32.11 -30.28 -4.86
N GLU A 5 32.16 -30.88 -6.03
CA GLU A 5 31.64 -30.30 -7.29
C GLU A 5 30.11 -30.24 -7.28
N ALA A 6 29.46 -31.29 -6.78
CA ALA A 6 28.01 -31.33 -6.64
C ALA A 6 27.48 -30.27 -5.63
N GLN A 7 28.21 -30.06 -4.53
CA GLN A 7 27.88 -29.03 -3.56
C GLN A 7 28.10 -27.63 -4.12
N THR A 8 29.15 -27.41 -4.90
CA THR A 8 29.47 -26.11 -5.52
C THR A 8 28.44 -25.74 -6.59
N THR A 9 28.04 -26.73 -7.42
CA THR A 9 27.02 -26.53 -8.45
C THR A 9 25.65 -26.26 -7.84
N LYS A 10 25.27 -26.97 -6.74
CA LYS A 10 24.01 -26.77 -6.01
C LYS A 10 23.96 -25.42 -5.29
N LYS A 11 25.11 -24.89 -4.86
CA LYS A 11 25.22 -23.58 -4.22
C LYS A 11 25.14 -22.44 -5.25
N ARG A 12 25.66 -22.68 -6.45
CA ARG A 12 25.64 -21.73 -7.57
C ARG A 12 24.21 -21.57 -8.13
N THR A 13 23.50 -22.65 -8.38
CA THR A 13 22.09 -22.61 -8.82
C THR A 13 21.17 -21.91 -7.83
N LYS A 14 21.34 -22.12 -6.53
CA LYS A 14 20.55 -21.39 -5.51
C LYS A 14 20.84 -19.89 -5.51
N LYS A 15 22.09 -19.49 -5.70
CA LYS A 15 22.46 -18.07 -5.76
C LYS A 15 21.86 -17.40 -7.00
N ASP A 16 21.87 -18.09 -8.12
CA ASP A 16 21.30 -17.61 -9.37
C ASP A 16 19.77 -17.45 -9.26
N ASP A 17 19.07 -18.38 -8.59
CA ASP A 17 17.65 -18.28 -8.29
C ASP A 17 17.30 -17.05 -7.44
N TYR A 18 18.10 -16.74 -6.41
CA TYR A 18 17.87 -15.55 -5.59
C TYR A 18 18.11 -14.24 -6.37
N ILE A 19 19.11 -14.21 -7.24
CA ILE A 19 19.40 -13.06 -8.10
C ILE A 19 18.22 -12.83 -9.06
N VAL A 20 17.74 -13.89 -9.71
CA VAL A 20 16.59 -13.81 -10.63
C VAL A 20 15.33 -13.35 -9.90
N GLN A 21 15.03 -13.90 -8.73
CA GLN A 21 13.88 -13.50 -7.93
C GLN A 21 13.98 -12.01 -7.48
N GLY A 22 15.16 -11.58 -7.05
CA GLY A 22 15.41 -10.18 -6.69
C GLY A 22 15.27 -9.23 -7.88
N SER A 23 15.74 -9.63 -9.06
CA SER A 23 15.61 -8.84 -10.31
C SER A 23 14.15 -8.69 -10.74
N ILE A 24 13.34 -9.74 -10.61
CA ILE A 24 11.90 -9.69 -10.89
C ILE A 24 11.21 -8.67 -9.99
N LEU A 25 11.51 -8.69 -8.69
CA LEU A 25 10.93 -7.73 -7.75
C LEU A 25 11.38 -6.29 -8.04
N ALA A 26 12.66 -6.10 -8.38
CA ALA A 26 13.20 -4.78 -8.75
C ALA A 26 12.55 -4.24 -10.03
N ALA A 27 12.40 -5.08 -11.06
CA ALA A 27 11.73 -4.71 -12.29
C ALA A 27 10.25 -4.33 -12.04
N ALA A 28 9.53 -5.11 -11.24
CA ALA A 28 8.16 -4.79 -10.85
C ALA A 28 8.08 -3.46 -10.10
N ALA A 29 9.01 -3.18 -9.19
CA ALA A 29 9.06 -1.91 -8.46
C ALA A 29 9.32 -0.70 -9.38
N VAL A 30 10.13 -0.86 -10.42
CA VAL A 30 10.33 0.19 -11.43
C VAL A 30 9.07 0.41 -12.26
N LEU A 31 8.44 -0.67 -12.73
CA LEU A 31 7.20 -0.60 -13.50
C LEU A 31 6.07 0.07 -12.72
N THR A 32 5.89 -0.29 -11.44
CA THR A 32 4.87 0.34 -10.58
C THR A 32 5.13 1.83 -10.39
N LYS A 33 6.39 2.26 -10.27
CA LYS A 33 6.73 3.70 -10.21
C LYS A 33 6.43 4.43 -11.51
N ILE A 34 6.72 3.81 -12.65
CA ILE A 34 6.40 4.40 -13.98
C ILE A 34 4.89 4.58 -14.11
N ILE A 35 4.10 3.54 -13.82
CA ILE A 35 2.63 3.62 -13.82
C ILE A 35 2.17 4.73 -12.86
N GLY A 36 2.77 4.82 -11.66
CA GLY A 36 2.48 5.84 -10.67
C GLY A 36 2.69 7.26 -11.17
N VAL A 37 3.76 7.51 -11.91
CA VAL A 37 4.02 8.84 -12.51
C VAL A 37 3.06 9.14 -13.64
N VAL A 38 2.79 8.15 -14.50
CA VAL A 38 1.94 8.34 -15.69
C VAL A 38 0.50 8.69 -15.31
N TYR A 39 -0.11 7.99 -14.33
CA TYR A 39 -1.50 8.31 -13.96
C TYR A 39 -1.62 9.58 -13.13
N ARG A 40 -0.55 10.02 -12.47
CA ARG A 40 -0.57 11.22 -11.64
C ARG A 40 -0.76 12.50 -12.49
N ILE A 41 -0.28 12.51 -13.73
CA ILE A 41 -0.45 13.66 -14.63
C ILE A 41 -1.93 13.98 -14.87
N PRO A 42 -2.77 13.06 -15.40
CA PRO A 42 -4.19 13.34 -15.56
C PRO A 42 -4.90 13.59 -14.22
N LEU A 43 -4.50 12.91 -13.15
CA LEU A 43 -5.09 13.09 -11.83
C LEU A 43 -4.90 14.52 -11.31
N THR A 44 -3.68 15.07 -11.40
CA THR A 44 -3.39 16.45 -10.97
C THR A 44 -4.17 17.47 -11.78
N ASN A 45 -4.41 17.23 -13.07
CA ASN A 45 -5.22 18.10 -13.93
C ASN A 45 -6.70 18.09 -13.53
N ILE A 46 -7.22 16.92 -13.10
CA ILE A 46 -8.62 16.79 -12.65
C ILE A 46 -8.83 17.50 -11.30
N LEU A 47 -7.88 17.31 -10.37
CA LEU A 47 -7.99 17.85 -9.01
C LEU A 47 -7.75 19.35 -8.92
N GLY A 48 -6.97 19.92 -9.83
CA GLY A 48 -6.45 21.28 -9.73
C GLY A 48 -5.49 21.46 -8.53
N ASP A 49 -5.05 22.67 -8.31
CA ASP A 49 -4.05 22.96 -7.25
C ASP A 49 -4.62 22.74 -5.85
N GLU A 50 -5.86 23.13 -5.61
CA GLU A 50 -6.53 23.01 -4.32
C GLU A 50 -6.83 21.55 -3.95
N GLY A 51 -7.37 20.77 -4.88
CA GLY A 51 -7.63 19.33 -4.66
C GLY A 51 -6.34 18.56 -4.40
N ASN A 52 -5.26 18.86 -5.13
CA ASN A 52 -3.94 18.29 -4.86
C ASN A 52 -3.42 18.69 -3.47
N GLY A 53 -3.70 19.89 -3.01
CA GLY A 53 -3.38 20.34 -1.65
C GLY A 53 -4.11 19.51 -0.60
N PHE A 54 -5.42 19.33 -0.73
CA PHE A 54 -6.23 18.52 0.19
C PHE A 54 -5.79 17.05 0.23
N TYR A 55 -5.53 16.47 -0.93
CA TYR A 55 -4.97 15.12 -1.03
C TYR A 55 -3.58 15.02 -0.39
N GLY A 56 -2.70 15.98 -0.67
CA GLY A 56 -1.34 16.01 -0.14
C GLY A 56 -1.29 16.02 1.39
N TYR A 57 -2.13 16.81 2.04
CA TYR A 57 -2.24 16.83 3.50
C TYR A 57 -2.76 15.51 4.06
N ALA A 58 -3.83 14.97 3.47
CA ALA A 58 -4.38 13.68 3.89
C ALA A 58 -3.37 12.54 3.70
N TYR A 59 -2.65 12.53 2.58
CA TYR A 59 -1.63 11.54 2.27
C TYR A 59 -0.44 11.58 3.22
N GLN A 60 -0.02 12.74 3.71
CA GLN A 60 1.07 12.84 4.71
C GLN A 60 0.70 12.10 6.00
N VAL A 61 -0.50 12.30 6.53
CA VAL A 61 -0.96 11.58 7.74
C VAL A 61 -1.10 10.09 7.45
N TYR A 62 -1.66 9.73 6.29
CA TYR A 62 -1.76 8.35 5.86
C TYR A 62 -0.37 7.68 5.77
N ALA A 63 0.63 8.35 5.19
CA ALA A 63 1.98 7.82 5.03
C ALA A 63 2.67 7.57 6.39
N ILE A 64 2.49 8.46 7.37
CA ILE A 64 3.00 8.27 8.73
C ILE A 64 2.32 7.06 9.38
N ALA A 65 1.00 6.96 9.28
CA ALA A 65 0.25 5.84 9.82
C ALA A 65 0.63 4.50 9.16
N LEU A 66 0.86 4.51 7.86
CA LEU A 66 1.31 3.36 7.09
C LEU A 66 2.72 2.92 7.52
N MET A 67 3.62 3.86 7.78
CA MET A 67 4.96 3.58 8.27
C MET A 67 4.92 2.87 9.62
N ILE A 68 4.07 3.32 10.53
CA ILE A 68 3.90 2.71 11.86
C ILE A 68 3.23 1.33 11.74
N SER A 69 2.19 1.21 10.90
CA SER A 69 1.34 0.02 10.82
C SER A 69 1.97 -1.12 10.02
N SER A 70 2.68 -0.82 8.91
CA SER A 70 2.91 -1.83 7.88
C SER A 70 4.34 -1.93 7.37
N PHE A 71 5.19 -0.94 7.59
CA PHE A 71 6.48 -0.84 6.90
C PHE A 71 7.44 -2.01 7.20
N SER A 72 7.51 -2.47 8.44
CA SER A 72 8.40 -3.56 8.86
C SER A 72 7.79 -4.96 8.74
N LEU A 73 6.47 -5.07 8.57
CA LEU A 73 5.75 -6.34 8.59
C LEU A 73 6.22 -7.35 7.52
N PRO A 74 6.39 -6.98 6.23
CA PRO A 74 6.81 -7.96 5.21
C PRO A 74 8.17 -8.55 5.53
N THR A 75 9.11 -7.73 5.98
CA THR A 75 10.48 -8.17 6.30
C THR A 75 10.51 -9.06 7.54
N ALA A 76 9.76 -8.71 8.58
CA ALA A 76 9.68 -9.50 9.80
C ALA A 76 9.02 -10.88 9.53
N VAL A 77 7.90 -10.90 8.82
CA VAL A 77 7.20 -12.12 8.46
C VAL A 77 8.07 -13.00 7.56
N SER A 78 8.68 -12.42 6.52
CA SER A 78 9.58 -13.14 5.61
C SER A 78 10.73 -13.81 6.36
N LYS A 79 11.38 -13.09 7.28
CA LYS A 79 12.47 -13.64 8.10
C LYS A 79 12.00 -14.79 8.99
N LEU A 80 10.88 -14.63 9.69
CA LEU A 80 10.34 -15.68 10.57
C LEU A 80 9.91 -16.91 9.79
N VAL A 81 9.25 -16.76 8.66
CA VAL A 81 8.83 -17.86 7.78
C VAL A 81 10.03 -18.58 7.22
N SER A 82 11.04 -17.88 6.69
CA SER A 82 12.24 -18.49 6.12
C SER A 82 13.03 -19.32 7.16
N ILE A 83 13.14 -18.82 8.42
CA ILE A 83 13.78 -19.58 9.51
C ILE A 83 13.04 -20.89 9.81
N ARG A 84 11.70 -20.87 9.82
CA ARG A 84 10.90 -22.08 10.07
C ARG A 84 10.99 -23.07 8.92
N LEU A 85 11.01 -22.59 7.69
CA LEU A 85 11.18 -23.43 6.51
C LEU A 85 12.58 -24.04 6.43
N ALA A 86 13.64 -23.31 6.79
CA ALA A 86 14.99 -23.84 6.88
C ALA A 86 15.10 -25.00 7.89
N LYS A 87 14.33 -24.94 8.97
CA LYS A 87 14.20 -26.03 9.96
C LYS A 87 13.20 -27.11 9.56
N ARG A 88 12.71 -27.15 8.30
CA ARG A 88 11.68 -28.06 7.79
C ARG A 88 10.34 -28.05 8.56
N GLN A 89 10.07 -26.99 9.30
CA GLN A 89 8.87 -26.82 10.13
C GLN A 89 7.74 -26.09 9.37
N ARG A 90 7.24 -26.65 8.28
CA ARG A 90 6.21 -26.03 7.43
C ARG A 90 4.95 -25.63 8.20
N ARG A 91 4.49 -26.49 9.13
CA ARG A 91 3.31 -26.20 9.96
C ARG A 91 3.51 -24.98 10.87
N ASN A 92 4.73 -24.81 11.40
CA ASN A 92 5.06 -23.65 12.22
C ASN A 92 5.24 -22.40 11.38
N ALA A 93 5.73 -22.49 10.13
CA ALA A 93 5.76 -21.37 9.20
C ALA A 93 4.35 -20.85 8.89
N PHE A 94 3.39 -21.75 8.67
CA PHE A 94 1.99 -21.36 8.47
C PHE A 94 1.36 -20.75 9.74
N ARG A 95 1.68 -21.25 10.92
CA ARG A 95 1.24 -20.61 12.18
C ARG A 95 1.79 -19.19 12.34
N VAL A 96 3.06 -18.97 11.98
CA VAL A 96 3.65 -17.61 11.95
C VAL A 96 2.84 -16.69 11.04
N PHE A 97 2.46 -17.18 9.84
CA PHE A 97 1.62 -16.41 8.92
C PHE A 97 0.28 -16.03 9.55
N ILE A 98 -0.46 -16.99 10.12
CA ILE A 98 -1.77 -16.72 10.74
C ILE A 98 -1.66 -15.76 11.93
N CYS A 99 -0.67 -15.95 12.81
CA CYS A 99 -0.44 -15.03 13.93
C CYS A 99 -0.09 -13.62 13.46
N SER A 100 0.76 -13.51 12.43
CA SER A 100 1.12 -12.21 11.86
C SER A 100 -0.08 -11.55 11.16
N LEU A 101 -0.95 -12.34 10.51
CA LEU A 101 -2.17 -11.85 9.90
C LEU A 101 -3.15 -11.31 10.94
N ALA A 102 -3.38 -12.04 12.02
CA ALA A 102 -4.22 -11.59 13.13
C ALA A 102 -3.67 -10.32 13.77
N PHE A 103 -2.35 -10.22 13.97
CA PHE A 103 -1.70 -9.03 14.47
C PHE A 103 -1.87 -7.84 13.51
N ALA A 104 -1.65 -8.04 12.21
CA ALA A 104 -1.81 -6.99 11.20
C ALA A 104 -3.26 -6.49 11.10
N ILE A 105 -4.24 -7.39 11.19
CA ILE A 105 -5.66 -7.02 11.23
C ILE A 105 -5.96 -6.21 12.50
N GLY A 106 -5.49 -6.65 13.66
CA GLY A 106 -5.72 -5.95 14.92
C GLY A 106 -5.12 -4.54 14.92
N VAL A 107 -3.83 -4.41 14.58
CA VAL A 107 -3.13 -3.12 14.54
C VAL A 107 -3.65 -2.24 13.40
N GLY A 108 -3.83 -2.82 12.20
CA GLY A 108 -4.36 -2.10 11.04
C GLY A 108 -5.77 -1.57 11.29
N LEU A 109 -6.64 -2.37 11.91
CA LEU A 109 -8.00 -1.95 12.28
C LEU A 109 -7.97 -0.83 13.34
N PHE A 110 -7.14 -0.98 14.37
CA PHE A 110 -7.01 0.03 15.41
C PHE A 110 -6.56 1.37 14.85
N ILE A 111 -5.50 1.39 14.03
CA ILE A 111 -4.98 2.64 13.42
C ILE A 111 -5.99 3.21 12.41
N SER A 112 -6.57 2.36 11.55
CA SER A 112 -7.58 2.76 10.59
C SER A 112 -8.79 3.41 11.27
N LEU A 113 -9.31 2.79 12.34
CA LEU A 113 -10.45 3.30 13.09
C LEU A 113 -10.11 4.62 13.82
N THR A 114 -8.92 4.70 14.41
CA THR A 114 -8.43 5.92 15.08
C THR A 114 -8.36 7.10 14.11
N ILE A 115 -7.83 6.88 12.89
CA ILE A 115 -7.76 7.92 11.87
C ILE A 115 -9.13 8.25 11.32
N PHE A 116 -9.97 7.26 11.05
CA PHE A 116 -11.32 7.46 10.53
C PHE A 116 -12.20 8.30 11.47
N LEU A 117 -12.21 7.96 12.76
CA LEU A 117 -12.97 8.70 13.78
C LEU A 117 -12.31 10.04 14.11
N GLY A 118 -10.97 10.09 14.14
CA GLY A 118 -10.20 11.30 14.43
C GLY A 118 -10.00 12.22 13.22
N ALA A 119 -10.47 11.85 12.02
CA ALA A 119 -10.22 12.59 10.78
C ALA A 119 -10.61 14.07 10.89
N GLY A 120 -11.72 14.40 11.54
CA GLY A 120 -12.17 15.78 11.75
C GLY A 120 -11.18 16.59 12.61
N LEU A 121 -10.74 16.03 13.74
CA LEU A 121 -9.77 16.69 14.63
C LEU A 121 -8.40 16.83 13.94
N ILE A 122 -7.96 15.80 13.23
CA ILE A 122 -6.69 15.80 12.52
C ILE A 122 -6.70 16.86 11.40
N SER A 123 -7.75 16.91 10.60
CA SER A 123 -7.84 17.86 9.47
C SER A 123 -7.95 19.32 9.94
N THR A 124 -8.68 19.60 11.01
CA THR A 124 -8.86 20.97 11.50
C THR A 124 -7.67 21.47 12.31
N HIS A 125 -7.16 20.66 13.26
CA HIS A 125 -6.13 21.12 14.19
C HIS A 125 -4.71 20.84 13.71
N LEU A 126 -4.47 19.72 13.08
CA LEU A 126 -3.12 19.31 12.65
C LEU A 126 -2.80 19.82 11.24
N MET A 127 -3.73 19.63 10.30
CA MET A 127 -3.52 20.02 8.90
C MET A 127 -3.94 21.47 8.60
N LYS A 128 -4.75 22.10 9.47
CA LYS A 128 -5.38 23.42 9.23
C LYS A 128 -6.13 23.47 7.88
N SER A 129 -6.64 22.34 7.44
CA SER A 129 -7.35 22.15 6.18
C SER A 129 -8.61 21.29 6.42
N PRO A 130 -9.73 21.89 6.83
CA PRO A 130 -10.95 21.16 7.21
C PRO A 130 -11.47 20.24 6.10
N LEU A 131 -11.34 20.67 4.84
CA LEU A 131 -11.83 19.91 3.68
C LEU A 131 -11.03 18.65 3.37
N SER A 132 -9.79 18.52 3.88
CA SER A 132 -8.99 17.30 3.77
C SER A 132 -9.58 16.11 4.55
N VAL A 133 -10.61 16.33 5.39
CA VAL A 133 -11.30 15.27 6.13
C VAL A 133 -11.90 14.22 5.21
N TYR A 134 -12.41 14.62 4.05
CA TYR A 134 -13.01 13.69 3.08
C TYR A 134 -11.98 12.71 2.54
N ALA A 135 -10.84 13.21 2.08
CA ALA A 135 -9.73 12.38 1.60
C ALA A 135 -9.18 11.46 2.71
N LEU A 136 -8.99 12.01 3.93
CA LEU A 136 -8.46 11.24 5.06
C LEU A 136 -9.38 10.08 5.48
N ARG A 137 -10.71 10.29 5.47
CA ARG A 137 -11.68 9.24 5.77
C ARG A 137 -11.68 8.11 4.74
N VAL A 138 -11.51 8.44 3.47
CA VAL A 138 -11.45 7.42 2.41
C VAL A 138 -10.14 6.66 2.45
N LEU A 139 -9.01 7.32 2.77
CA LEU A 139 -7.71 6.67 2.90
C LEU A 139 -7.60 5.77 4.15
N ALA A 140 -8.30 6.10 5.24
CA ALA A 140 -8.18 5.38 6.51
C ALA A 140 -8.42 3.86 6.41
N PRO A 141 -9.49 3.34 5.79
CA PRO A 141 -9.70 1.89 5.63
C PRO A 141 -8.63 1.23 4.76
N GLY A 142 -7.97 1.97 3.87
CA GLY A 142 -6.85 1.49 3.07
C GLY A 142 -5.68 0.98 3.92
N LEU A 143 -5.46 1.54 5.11
CA LEU A 143 -4.41 1.10 6.03
C LEU A 143 -4.56 -0.37 6.45
N LEU A 144 -5.79 -0.80 6.72
CA LEU A 144 -6.08 -2.20 7.06
C LEU A 144 -5.74 -3.13 5.88
N ILE A 145 -6.17 -2.75 4.68
CA ILE A 145 -5.93 -3.54 3.46
C ILE A 145 -4.43 -3.69 3.21
N VAL A 146 -3.68 -2.58 3.29
CA VAL A 146 -2.22 -2.59 3.09
C VAL A 146 -1.51 -3.42 4.17
N ALA A 147 -1.94 -3.36 5.43
CA ALA A 147 -1.35 -4.17 6.50
C ALA A 147 -1.54 -5.68 6.24
N VAL A 148 -2.72 -6.11 5.81
CA VAL A 148 -3.00 -7.49 5.43
C VAL A 148 -2.15 -7.91 4.22
N MET A 149 -2.10 -7.10 3.18
CA MET A 149 -1.27 -7.36 1.99
C MET A 149 0.22 -7.45 2.31
N ALA A 150 0.71 -6.63 3.25
CA ALA A 150 2.09 -6.66 3.71
C ALA A 150 2.47 -8.02 4.31
N VAL A 151 1.61 -8.62 5.11
CA VAL A 151 1.82 -9.96 5.70
C VAL A 151 1.78 -11.04 4.63
N ILE A 152 0.82 -10.99 3.70
CA ILE A 152 0.72 -11.97 2.61
C ILE A 152 2.00 -11.93 1.74
N ARG A 153 2.45 -10.75 1.36
CA ARG A 153 3.70 -10.55 0.62
C ARG A 153 4.91 -11.08 1.38
N GLY A 154 5.01 -10.76 2.68
CA GLY A 154 6.07 -11.26 3.55
C GLY A 154 6.10 -12.78 3.64
N TYR A 155 4.96 -13.44 3.66
CA TYR A 155 4.85 -14.89 3.66
C TYR A 155 5.43 -15.51 2.38
N PHE A 156 5.02 -15.03 1.20
CA PHE A 156 5.54 -15.50 -0.08
C PHE A 156 7.04 -15.22 -0.25
N GLN A 157 7.50 -14.05 0.15
CA GLN A 157 8.93 -13.72 0.16
C GLN A 157 9.72 -14.66 1.09
N GLY A 158 9.15 -14.98 2.26
CA GLY A 158 9.75 -15.93 3.19
C GLY A 158 9.82 -17.38 2.66
N MET A 159 8.93 -17.74 1.73
CA MET A 159 9.00 -19.01 0.99
C MET A 159 10.06 -18.99 -0.14
N GLY A 160 10.69 -17.85 -0.41
CA GLY A 160 11.68 -17.71 -1.48
C GLY A 160 11.08 -17.42 -2.85
N THR A 161 9.77 -17.07 -2.93
CA THR A 161 9.09 -16.75 -4.18
C THR A 161 8.74 -15.25 -4.20
N MET A 162 9.37 -14.50 -5.11
CA MET A 162 9.12 -13.05 -5.26
C MET A 162 8.05 -12.75 -6.31
N LEU A 163 7.78 -13.69 -7.21
CA LEU A 163 6.84 -13.51 -8.31
C LEU A 163 5.42 -13.12 -7.89
N PRO A 164 4.78 -13.75 -6.86
CA PRO A 164 3.46 -13.33 -6.40
C PRO A 164 3.44 -11.88 -5.88
N THR A 165 4.51 -11.48 -5.19
CA THR A 165 4.67 -10.10 -4.70
C THR A 165 4.78 -9.12 -5.86
N ALA A 166 5.61 -9.41 -6.86
CA ALA A 166 5.81 -8.58 -8.04
C ALA A 166 4.50 -8.39 -8.83
N ILE A 167 3.79 -9.47 -9.11
CA ILE A 167 2.50 -9.44 -9.82
C ILE A 167 1.47 -8.64 -9.02
N SER A 168 1.36 -8.89 -7.70
CA SER A 168 0.40 -8.16 -6.87
C SER A 168 0.65 -6.65 -6.86
N GLN A 169 1.91 -6.21 -6.86
CA GLN A 169 2.26 -4.78 -6.91
C GLN A 169 1.86 -4.12 -8.23
N ILE A 170 2.08 -4.81 -9.35
CA ILE A 170 1.70 -4.28 -10.68
C ILE A 170 0.17 -4.19 -10.77
N ILE A 171 -0.55 -5.25 -10.40
CA ILE A 171 -2.01 -5.29 -10.41
C ILE A 171 -2.58 -4.17 -9.52
N GLU A 172 -2.09 -4.07 -8.29
CA GLU A 172 -2.49 -3.00 -7.35
C GLU A 172 -2.30 -1.62 -7.96
N GLN A 173 -1.16 -1.38 -8.61
CA GLN A 173 -0.87 -0.07 -9.19
C GLN A 173 -1.77 0.27 -10.38
N VAL A 174 -2.10 -0.74 -11.21
CA VAL A 174 -3.05 -0.56 -12.32
C VAL A 174 -4.45 -0.26 -11.79
N PHE A 175 -4.93 -1.04 -10.80
CA PHE A 175 -6.22 -0.78 -10.16
C PHE A 175 -6.25 0.59 -9.49
N ASN A 176 -5.19 0.95 -8.76
CA ASN A 176 -5.08 2.27 -8.13
C ASN A 176 -5.16 3.38 -9.17
N ALA A 177 -4.44 3.28 -10.29
CA ALA A 177 -4.49 4.27 -11.36
C ALA A 177 -5.90 4.45 -11.93
N VAL A 178 -6.59 3.35 -12.23
CA VAL A 178 -7.95 3.38 -12.79
C VAL A 178 -8.95 3.93 -11.77
N ILE A 179 -8.93 3.41 -10.55
CA ILE A 179 -9.87 3.81 -9.49
C ILE A 179 -9.65 5.27 -9.10
N SER A 180 -8.40 5.73 -8.98
CA SER A 180 -8.09 7.11 -8.64
C SER A 180 -8.58 8.09 -9.72
N ILE A 181 -8.36 7.80 -11.00
CA ILE A 181 -8.81 8.68 -12.09
C ILE A 181 -10.35 8.73 -12.15
N VAL A 182 -10.99 7.55 -12.11
CA VAL A 182 -12.46 7.46 -12.17
C VAL A 182 -13.08 8.03 -10.90
N GLY A 183 -12.55 7.67 -9.74
CA GLY A 183 -13.02 8.14 -8.45
C GLY A 183 -12.89 9.66 -8.31
N ALA A 184 -11.73 10.22 -8.64
CA ALA A 184 -11.51 11.66 -8.63
C ALA A 184 -12.48 12.38 -9.56
N SER A 185 -12.66 11.91 -10.81
CA SER A 185 -13.56 12.54 -11.79
C SER A 185 -15.02 12.51 -11.34
N VAL A 186 -15.50 11.37 -10.85
CA VAL A 186 -16.89 11.21 -10.41
C VAL A 186 -17.15 12.02 -9.15
N LEU A 187 -16.29 11.90 -8.14
CA LEU A 187 -16.47 12.60 -6.88
C LEU A 187 -16.25 14.11 -7.02
N PHE A 188 -15.35 14.54 -7.89
CA PHE A 188 -15.22 15.96 -8.23
C PHE A 188 -16.52 16.52 -8.79
N GLY A 189 -17.15 15.83 -9.74
CA GLY A 189 -18.44 16.26 -10.31
C GLY A 189 -19.61 16.25 -9.30
N ILE A 190 -19.60 15.31 -8.35
CA ILE A 190 -20.58 15.29 -7.25
C ILE A 190 -20.33 16.46 -6.29
N GLY A 191 -19.07 16.70 -5.94
CA GLY A 191 -18.66 17.77 -5.05
C GLY A 191 -18.98 19.16 -5.60
N THR A 192 -18.78 19.40 -6.89
CA THR A 192 -19.15 20.67 -7.57
C THR A 192 -20.65 20.93 -7.47
N LYS A 193 -21.48 19.92 -7.78
CA LYS A 193 -22.94 20.04 -7.65
C LYS A 193 -23.40 20.27 -6.21
N ALA A 194 -22.70 19.69 -5.24
CA ALA A 194 -22.97 19.91 -3.83
C ALA A 194 -22.54 21.33 -3.40
N GLY A 195 -21.39 21.79 -3.91
CA GLY A 195 -20.86 23.13 -3.66
C GLY A 195 -21.76 24.25 -4.19
N GLU A 196 -22.30 24.08 -5.42
CA GLU A 196 -23.29 25.02 -5.98
C GLU A 196 -24.53 25.19 -5.11
N LYS A 197 -24.96 24.13 -4.41
CA LYS A 197 -26.12 24.15 -3.50
C LYS A 197 -25.81 24.76 -2.13
N SER A 198 -24.58 24.59 -1.64
CA SER A 198 -24.17 25.04 -0.30
C SER A 198 -23.41 26.38 -0.31
N GLY A 199 -23.04 26.89 -1.47
CA GLY A 199 -22.21 28.09 -1.60
C GLY A 199 -20.73 27.86 -1.29
N GLU A 200 -20.26 26.61 -1.25
CA GLU A 200 -18.86 26.22 -1.00
C GLU A 200 -18.20 25.72 -2.28
N GLU A 201 -17.54 26.57 -3.03
CA GLU A 201 -16.88 26.23 -4.31
C GLU A 201 -15.79 25.14 -4.17
N LEU A 202 -15.16 25.03 -3.00
CA LEU A 202 -14.07 24.08 -2.74
C LEU A 202 -14.51 22.63 -2.49
N LEU A 203 -15.82 22.35 -2.44
CA LEU A 203 -16.31 20.97 -2.26
C LEU A 203 -15.99 20.08 -3.46
N GLY A 204 -15.96 20.62 -4.67
CA GLY A 204 -15.53 19.88 -5.87
C GLY A 204 -14.10 19.31 -5.71
N PRO A 205 -13.09 20.16 -5.50
CA PRO A 205 -11.72 19.72 -5.23
C PRO A 205 -11.58 18.80 -4.02
N ALA A 206 -12.32 19.03 -2.92
CA ALA A 206 -12.25 18.19 -1.72
C ALA A 206 -12.79 16.79 -1.93
N TYR A 207 -13.91 16.64 -2.65
CA TYR A 207 -14.47 15.34 -3.02
C TYR A 207 -13.61 14.65 -4.08
N GLY A 208 -13.04 15.38 -5.04
CA GLY A 208 -12.09 14.86 -6.00
C GLY A 208 -10.85 14.28 -5.29
N ALA A 209 -10.32 14.99 -4.31
CA ALA A 209 -9.22 14.52 -3.47
C ALA A 209 -9.57 13.23 -2.67
N ALA A 210 -10.83 13.04 -2.28
CA ALA A 210 -11.28 11.81 -1.64
C ALA A 210 -11.38 10.64 -2.63
N GLY A 211 -11.58 10.92 -3.92
CA GLY A 211 -11.64 9.88 -4.97
C GLY A 211 -10.28 9.47 -5.51
N SER A 212 -9.23 10.22 -5.20
CA SER A 212 -7.86 9.95 -5.66
C SER A 212 -7.10 9.07 -4.70
#